data_f410ee006298989c47c104e5e7dd8b8f
#
_entry.id   f410ee006298989c47c104e5e7dd8b8f
#
_cell.length_a   1.000
_cell.length_b   1.000
_cell.length_c   1.000
_cell.angle_alpha   90.00
_cell.angle_beta   90.00
_cell.angle_gamma   90.00
#
_symmetry.space_group_name_H-M   'P 1'
#
loop_
_entity.id
_entity.type
_entity.pdbx_description
1 polymer ?
#
loop_
_entity_poly.entity_id
_entity_poly.type
_entity_poly.pdbx_seq_one_letter_code
_entity_poly.pdbx_strand_id
1 'polypeptide(L)'
;MTAEELKTWALANGWQMIAGKPSLTKPSRPTEAIVRMDLKATVVNIEVKKPAGKWEKVSGAAYGKIQPDPETGLPIGLGLDTIPGFTMLIQENKGRMVFARMTGPSKS
;
A
#
# COMPACT_ATOMS: atom_id res chain seq x y z
N MET A 1 -14.50 4.49 -2.54
CA MET A 1 -13.48 4.33 -3.60
C MET A 1 -13.64 2.99 -4.26
N THR A 2 -13.49 2.93 -5.56
CA THR A 2 -13.49 1.67 -6.31
C THR A 2 -12.14 0.96 -6.15
N ALA A 3 -12.08 -0.30 -6.58
CA ALA A 3 -10.82 -1.04 -6.60
C ALA A 3 -9.76 -0.32 -7.44
N GLU A 4 -10.15 0.21 -8.61
CA GLU A 4 -9.23 0.94 -9.48
C GLU A 4 -8.73 2.24 -8.84
N GLU A 5 -9.61 2.96 -8.15
CA GLU A 5 -9.22 4.18 -7.43
C GLU A 5 -8.24 3.87 -6.30
N LEU A 6 -8.47 2.80 -5.55
CA LEU A 6 -7.54 2.37 -4.49
C LEU A 6 -6.19 1.98 -5.06
N LYS A 7 -6.19 1.22 -6.14
CA LYS A 7 -4.96 0.81 -6.81
C LYS A 7 -4.19 2.03 -7.31
N THR A 8 -4.88 2.98 -7.94
CA THR A 8 -4.26 4.21 -8.42
C THR A 8 -3.65 5.01 -7.27
N TRP A 9 -4.41 5.16 -6.18
CA TRP A 9 -3.91 5.84 -5.00
C TRP A 9 -2.64 5.14 -4.48
N ALA A 10 -2.68 3.82 -4.33
CA ALA A 10 -1.57 3.06 -3.79
C ALA A 10 -0.30 3.25 -4.64
N LEU A 11 -0.42 3.09 -5.95
CA LEU A 11 0.74 3.22 -6.85
C LEU A 11 1.29 4.64 -6.87
N ALA A 12 0.46 5.65 -6.62
CA ALA A 12 0.90 7.03 -6.50
C ALA A 12 1.55 7.34 -5.14
N ASN A 13 1.40 6.45 -4.16
CA ASN A 13 1.86 6.66 -2.78
C ASN A 13 2.86 5.63 -2.30
N GLY A 14 3.72 5.18 -3.18
CA GLY A 14 4.86 4.34 -2.84
C GLY A 14 4.60 2.83 -2.83
N TRP A 15 3.36 2.41 -3.01
CA TRP A 15 3.05 0.99 -3.15
C TRP A 15 3.49 0.53 -4.54
N GLN A 16 3.86 -0.74 -4.64
CA GLN A 16 4.25 -1.34 -5.92
C GLN A 16 3.54 -2.68 -6.09
N MET A 17 3.35 -3.08 -7.35
CA MET A 17 2.70 -4.36 -7.64
C MET A 17 3.67 -5.51 -7.39
N ILE A 18 3.33 -6.38 -6.46
CA ILE A 18 4.08 -7.59 -6.17
C ILE A 18 3.07 -8.74 -6.14
N ALA A 19 3.32 -9.77 -6.94
CA ALA A 19 2.42 -10.92 -7.07
C ALA A 19 0.97 -10.50 -7.38
N GLY A 20 0.81 -9.43 -8.17
CA GLY A 20 -0.50 -8.95 -8.60
C GLY A 20 -1.24 -8.09 -7.58
N LYS A 21 -0.59 -7.70 -6.49
CA LYS A 21 -1.24 -6.91 -5.42
C LYS A 21 -0.42 -5.68 -5.08
N PRO A 22 -1.09 -4.52 -4.87
CA PRO A 22 -0.39 -3.32 -4.38
C PRO A 22 0.21 -3.63 -3.01
N SER A 23 1.51 -3.39 -2.87
CA SER A 23 2.27 -3.82 -1.68
C SER A 23 3.24 -2.77 -1.22
N LEU A 24 3.48 -2.74 0.09
CA LEU A 24 4.56 -1.98 0.70
C LEU A 24 5.67 -2.93 1.09
N THR A 25 6.91 -2.50 0.94
CA THR A 25 8.09 -3.33 1.21
C THR A 25 8.96 -2.72 2.30
N LYS A 26 9.81 -3.56 2.91
CA LYS A 26 10.83 -3.08 3.82
C LYS A 26 11.88 -2.26 3.05
N PRO A 27 12.40 -1.17 3.65
CA PRO A 27 13.46 -0.38 2.99
C PRO A 27 14.68 -1.20 2.62
N SER A 28 15.07 -2.13 3.48
CA SER A 28 16.25 -2.98 3.27
C SER A 28 16.00 -4.12 2.27
N ARG A 29 14.74 -4.39 1.92
CA ARG A 29 14.37 -5.49 1.02
C ARG A 29 13.24 -5.03 0.09
N PRO A 30 13.56 -4.26 -0.93
CA PRO A 30 12.54 -3.61 -1.77
C PRO A 30 11.71 -4.56 -2.64
N THR A 31 12.06 -5.82 -2.69
CA THR A 31 11.27 -6.83 -3.42
C THR A 31 10.40 -7.68 -2.50
N GLU A 32 10.52 -7.49 -1.18
CA GLU A 32 9.78 -8.29 -0.21
C GLU A 32 8.59 -7.51 0.35
N ALA A 33 7.39 -7.91 -0.02
CA ALA A 33 6.16 -7.30 0.47
C ALA A 33 5.93 -7.64 1.93
N ILE A 34 5.54 -6.63 2.73
CA ILE A 34 5.21 -6.80 4.14
C ILE A 34 3.80 -6.35 4.48
N VAL A 35 3.22 -5.48 3.66
CA VAL A 35 1.81 -5.07 3.73
C VAL A 35 1.28 -5.13 2.31
N ARG A 36 0.06 -5.62 2.13
CA ARG A 36 -0.54 -5.67 0.79
C ARG A 36 -2.05 -5.48 0.84
N MET A 37 -2.61 -5.01 -0.28
CA MET A 37 -4.05 -4.96 -0.49
C MET A 37 -4.46 -6.16 -1.34
N ASP A 38 -5.40 -6.95 -0.82
CA ASP A 38 -6.03 -8.00 -1.61
C ASP A 38 -7.35 -7.44 -2.14
N LEU A 39 -7.33 -7.01 -3.40
CA LEU A 39 -8.48 -6.36 -4.05
C LEU A 39 -9.42 -7.43 -4.59
N LYS A 40 -10.48 -7.70 -3.84
CA LYS A 40 -11.50 -8.69 -4.22
C LYS A 40 -12.63 -8.00 -5.00
N ALA A 41 -13.63 -8.76 -5.42
CA ALA A 41 -14.71 -8.25 -6.25
C ALA A 41 -15.54 -7.15 -5.56
N THR A 42 -15.84 -7.32 -4.27
CA THR A 42 -16.72 -6.40 -3.53
C THR A 42 -16.07 -5.76 -2.32
N VAL A 43 -14.93 -6.28 -1.88
CA VAL A 43 -14.22 -5.82 -0.69
C VAL A 43 -12.73 -5.80 -0.96
N VAL A 44 -12.00 -5.03 -0.17
CA VAL A 44 -10.53 -5.08 -0.13
C VAL A 44 -10.11 -5.53 1.26
N ASN A 45 -9.13 -6.42 1.33
CA ASN A 45 -8.51 -6.83 2.59
C ASN A 45 -7.11 -6.24 2.68
N ILE A 46 -6.73 -5.82 3.88
CA ILE A 46 -5.37 -5.41 4.18
C ILE A 46 -4.70 -6.56 4.92
N GLU A 47 -3.57 -7.02 4.39
CA GLU A 47 -2.82 -8.13 4.95
C GLU A 47 -1.42 -7.70 5.32
N VAL A 48 -0.93 -8.25 6.44
CA VAL A 48 0.42 -7.99 6.95
C VAL A 48 1.15 -9.32 7.06
N LYS A 49 2.41 -9.32 6.62
CA LYS A 49 3.24 -10.52 6.71
C LYS A 49 3.82 -10.67 8.10
N LYS A 50 3.60 -11.82 8.71
CA LYS A 50 4.14 -12.17 10.01
C LYS A 50 5.58 -12.65 9.90
N PRO A 51 6.37 -12.59 11.00
CA PRO A 51 7.77 -13.07 10.97
C PRO A 51 7.94 -14.50 10.48
N ALA A 52 6.94 -15.36 10.72
CA ALA A 52 6.96 -16.74 10.25
C ALA A 52 6.67 -16.88 8.74
N GLY A 53 6.45 -15.78 8.04
CA GLY A 53 6.17 -15.77 6.60
C GLY A 53 4.72 -15.90 6.21
N LYS A 54 3.82 -16.03 7.17
CA LYS A 54 2.38 -16.11 6.89
C LYS A 54 1.75 -14.73 6.81
N TRP A 55 0.78 -14.59 5.91
CA TRP A 55 0.00 -13.38 5.78
C TRP A 55 -1.21 -13.42 6.71
N GLU A 56 -1.49 -12.31 7.35
CA GLU A 56 -2.63 -12.16 8.25
C GLU A 56 -3.47 -10.97 7.83
N LYS A 57 -4.76 -11.19 7.68
CA LYS A 57 -5.72 -10.11 7.44
C LYS A 57 -5.86 -9.30 8.71
N VAL A 58 -5.55 -8.01 8.65
CA VAL A 58 -5.66 -7.11 9.81
C VAL A 58 -6.82 -6.14 9.67
N SER A 59 -7.30 -5.92 8.46
CA SER A 59 -8.42 -5.02 8.21
C SER A 59 -9.05 -5.32 6.86
N GLY A 60 -10.18 -4.69 6.58
CA GLY A 60 -10.85 -4.78 5.29
C GLY A 60 -12.13 -3.98 5.30
N ALA A 61 -12.62 -3.66 4.11
CA ALA A 61 -13.88 -2.93 3.97
C ALA A 61 -14.45 -3.14 2.57
N ALA A 62 -15.78 -2.97 2.47
CA ALA A 62 -16.43 -2.87 1.17
C ALA A 62 -16.02 -1.55 0.50
N TYR A 63 -15.87 -1.56 -0.81
CA TYR A 63 -15.39 -0.38 -1.54
C TYR A 63 -16.27 0.86 -1.30
N GLY A 64 -17.57 0.69 -1.20
CA GLY A 64 -18.48 1.80 -0.96
C GLY A 64 -18.34 2.48 0.40
N LYS A 65 -17.62 1.84 1.33
CA LYS A 65 -17.36 2.40 2.67
C LYS A 65 -16.00 3.07 2.78
N ILE A 66 -15.24 3.11 1.71
CA ILE A 66 -13.90 3.70 1.68
C ILE A 66 -13.97 5.03 0.96
N GLN A 67 -13.48 6.09 1.58
CA GLN A 67 -13.49 7.43 1.00
C GLN A 67 -12.12 8.07 1.18
N PRO A 68 -11.69 8.91 0.21
CA PRO A 68 -10.45 9.65 0.38
C PRO A 68 -10.64 10.76 1.41
N ASP A 69 -9.66 10.92 2.29
CA ASP A 69 -9.62 12.05 3.22
C ASP A 69 -9.42 13.33 2.41
N PRO A 70 -10.29 14.35 2.56
CA PRO A 70 -10.15 15.59 1.78
C PRO A 70 -8.85 16.34 2.06
N GLU A 71 -8.24 16.17 3.22
CA GLU A 71 -7.01 16.88 3.56
C GLU A 71 -5.75 16.12 3.17
N THR A 72 -5.73 14.80 3.42
CA THR A 72 -4.52 13.99 3.23
C THR A 72 -4.56 13.11 1.99
N GLY A 73 -5.75 12.86 1.43
CA GLY A 73 -5.94 11.93 0.33
C GLY A 73 -5.87 10.46 0.74
N LEU A 74 -5.62 10.17 2.00
CA LEU A 74 -5.55 8.78 2.48
C LEU A 74 -6.92 8.13 2.49
N PRO A 75 -7.02 6.83 2.14
CA PRO A 75 -8.30 6.14 2.22
C PRO A 75 -8.77 5.98 3.66
N ILE A 76 -9.95 6.52 3.95
CA ILE A 76 -10.61 6.36 5.25
C ILE A 76 -11.49 5.11 5.16
N GLY A 77 -11.50 4.31 6.23
CA GLY A 77 -12.33 3.12 6.31
C GLY A 77 -11.59 1.81 6.16
N LEU A 78 -10.30 1.86 5.79
CA LEU A 78 -9.47 0.67 5.65
C LEU A 78 -8.71 0.30 6.92
N GLY A 79 -8.68 1.18 7.93
CA GLY A 79 -7.92 0.91 9.14
C GLY A 79 -6.41 0.87 8.94
N LEU A 80 -5.90 1.55 7.92
CA LEU A 80 -4.46 1.58 7.64
C LEU A 80 -3.68 2.20 8.80
N ASP A 81 -4.25 3.18 9.47
CA ASP A 81 -3.66 3.85 10.62
C ASP A 81 -3.52 2.94 11.85
N THR A 82 -4.20 1.80 11.86
CA THR A 82 -4.08 0.84 12.97
C THR A 82 -2.86 -0.07 12.82
N ILE A 83 -2.20 -0.06 11.68
CA ILE A 83 -0.99 -0.88 11.45
C ILE A 83 0.19 -0.20 12.13
N PRO A 84 0.88 -0.88 13.06
CA PRO A 84 2.03 -0.28 13.75
C PRO A 84 3.11 0.17 12.74
N GLY A 85 3.56 1.42 12.89
CA GLY A 85 4.61 1.97 12.02
C GLY A 85 4.18 2.26 10.59
N PHE A 86 2.88 2.25 10.31
CA PHE A 86 2.37 2.41 8.95
C PHE A 86 2.78 3.75 8.32
N THR A 87 2.68 4.84 9.08
CA THR A 87 3.05 6.17 8.57
C THR A 87 4.52 6.22 8.12
N MET A 88 5.41 5.68 8.95
CA MET A 88 6.83 5.62 8.62
C MET A 88 7.07 4.72 7.39
N LEU A 89 6.40 3.59 7.33
CA LEU A 89 6.53 2.66 6.21
C LEU A 89 6.09 3.30 4.90
N ILE A 90 4.99 4.03 4.90
CA ILE A 90 4.51 4.77 3.72
C ILE A 90 5.54 5.82 3.30
N GLN A 91 6.06 6.59 4.25
CA GLN A 91 7.04 7.63 3.95
C GLN A 91 8.32 7.05 3.34
N GLU A 92 8.80 5.94 3.87
CA GLU A 92 9.99 5.26 3.35
C GLU A 92 9.77 4.75 1.93
N ASN A 93 8.61 4.15 1.66
CA ASN A 93 8.29 3.68 0.32
C ASN A 93 8.12 4.82 -0.66
N LYS A 94 7.49 5.93 -0.25
CA LYS A 94 7.35 7.13 -1.07
C LYS A 94 8.71 7.76 -1.36
N GLY A 95 9.57 7.82 -0.37
CA GLY A 95 10.93 8.35 -0.54
C GLY A 95 11.72 7.56 -1.55
N ARG A 96 11.63 6.24 -1.50
CA ARG A 96 12.28 5.37 -2.48
C ARG A 96 11.74 5.62 -3.89
N MET A 97 10.44 5.81 -4.02
CA MET A 97 9.81 6.10 -5.30
C MET A 97 10.30 7.42 -5.89
N VAL A 98 10.37 8.47 -5.06
CA VAL A 98 10.89 9.78 -5.49
C VAL A 98 12.34 9.66 -5.90
N PHE A 99 13.17 8.97 -5.12
CA PHE A 99 14.57 8.75 -5.43
C PHE A 99 14.73 8.04 -6.78
N ALA A 100 13.94 7.01 -7.02
CA ALA A 100 13.98 6.27 -8.28
C ALA A 100 13.64 7.16 -9.48
N ARG A 101 12.68 8.08 -9.33
CA ARG A 101 12.34 9.04 -10.38
C ARG A 101 13.48 10.01 -10.67
N MET A 102 14.19 10.42 -9.63
CA MET A 102 15.31 11.38 -9.78
C MET A 102 16.54 10.75 -10.38
N THR A 103 16.80 9.49 -10.09
CA THR A 103 18.03 8.79 -10.47
C THR A 103 17.81 7.63 -11.42
N GLY A 104 16.59 7.49 -11.93
CA GLY A 104 16.19 6.34 -12.73
C GLY A 104 16.74 6.32 -14.14
N PRO A 105 16.29 5.33 -14.94
CA PRO A 105 16.84 5.09 -16.27
C PRO A 105 16.59 6.23 -17.27
N SER A 106 15.72 7.15 -16.95
CA SER A 106 15.50 8.33 -17.80
C SER A 106 16.74 9.18 -18.00
N LYS A 107 17.78 8.92 -17.25
CA LYS A 107 19.04 9.63 -17.35
C LYS A 107 19.92 9.16 -18.50
N SER A 108 19.66 8.00 -18.94
CA SER A 108 20.47 7.42 -20.01
C SER A 108 20.19 8.03 -21.36
#